data_41bd362bcbcc5e9c273ccbf80096f0ff
#
_entry.id   41bd362bcbcc5e9c273ccbf80096f0ff
#
_cell.length_a   1.000
_cell.length_b   1.000
_cell.length_c   1.000
_cell.angle_alpha   90.00
_cell.angle_beta   90.00
_cell.angle_gamma   90.00
#
_symmetry.space_group_name_H-M   'P 1'
#
loop_
_entity.id
_entity.type
_entity.pdbx_description
1 polymer ?
#
loop_
_entity_poly.entity_id
_entity_poly.type
_entity_poly.pdbx_seq_one_letter_code
_entity_poly.pdbx_strand_id
1 'polypeptide(L)'
;MCAVKATLVVRHRITYGEELFSEVVVWVVPQPIAGCTHAYKYRLALVAHGECVLRYDNEAGKGDHRHAGSGEGKYRFSTLDILFADFE
;
A
#
# COMPACT_ATOMS: atom_id res chain seq x y z
N MET A 1 0.32 28.17 -10.18
CA MET A 1 0.50 26.76 -10.30
C MET A 1 -0.49 25.98 -9.46
N CYS A 2 -0.94 24.95 -9.97
CA CYS A 2 -1.96 24.17 -9.34
C CYS A 2 -1.35 23.06 -8.51
N ALA A 3 -1.68 23.02 -7.26
CA ALA A 3 -1.25 21.92 -6.43
C ALA A 3 -1.99 20.67 -6.87
N VAL A 4 -1.23 19.68 -7.20
CA VAL A 4 -1.77 18.37 -7.53
C VAL A 4 -1.92 17.62 -6.23
N LYS A 5 -3.17 17.34 -5.84
CA LYS A 5 -3.44 16.75 -4.54
C LYS A 5 -3.95 15.33 -4.66
N ALA A 6 -3.39 14.48 -3.82
CA ALA A 6 -3.94 13.15 -3.62
C ALA A 6 -5.21 13.26 -2.78
N THR A 7 -6.20 12.46 -3.11
CA THR A 7 -7.44 12.40 -2.33
C THR A 7 -7.43 11.12 -1.52
N LEU A 8 -7.54 11.24 -0.21
CA LEU A 8 -7.57 10.09 0.69
C LEU A 8 -8.87 9.30 0.47
N VAL A 9 -8.75 8.02 0.16
CA VAL A 9 -9.89 7.14 -0.09
C VAL A 9 -10.12 6.24 1.10
N VAL A 10 -9.06 5.63 1.63
CA VAL A 10 -9.15 4.69 2.74
C VAL A 10 -8.02 4.97 3.71
N ARG A 11 -8.35 5.05 4.97
CA ARG A 11 -7.36 5.06 6.05
C ARG A 11 -7.93 4.24 7.19
N HIS A 12 -7.28 3.12 7.48
CA HIS A 12 -7.84 2.14 8.40
C HIS A 12 -6.71 1.48 9.17
N ARG A 13 -6.93 1.30 10.47
CA ARG A 13 -5.98 0.57 11.33
C ARG A 13 -6.75 -0.45 12.13
N ILE A 14 -6.32 -1.71 12.06
CA ILE A 14 -6.91 -2.79 12.84
C ILE A 14 -5.87 -3.32 13.81
N THR A 15 -6.21 -3.32 15.09
CA THR A 15 -5.35 -3.86 16.14
C THR A 15 -5.84 -5.26 16.48
N TYR A 16 -4.96 -6.25 16.32
CA TYR A 16 -5.29 -7.65 16.59
C TYR A 16 -4.83 -8.08 17.98
N GLY A 17 -3.95 -7.30 18.61
CA GLY A 17 -3.40 -7.58 19.92
C GLY A 17 -2.45 -6.46 20.31
N GLU A 18 -1.70 -6.65 21.40
CA GLU A 18 -0.83 -5.59 21.90
C GLU A 18 0.26 -5.22 20.93
N GLU A 19 0.76 -6.19 20.16
CA GLU A 19 1.90 -5.96 19.29
C GLU A 19 1.65 -6.40 17.86
N LEU A 20 0.37 -6.53 17.47
CA LEU A 20 0.00 -6.92 16.12
C LEU A 20 -1.09 -6.01 15.60
N PHE A 21 -0.81 -5.30 14.52
CA PHE A 21 -1.80 -4.44 13.87
C PHE A 21 -1.53 -4.35 12.38
N SER A 22 -2.58 -3.98 11.65
CA SER A 22 -2.44 -3.67 10.23
C SER A 22 -2.85 -2.23 9.98
N GLU A 23 -2.27 -1.64 8.94
CA GLU A 23 -2.65 -0.30 8.48
C GLU A 23 -2.88 -0.35 6.98
N VAL A 24 -3.95 0.29 6.56
CA VAL A 24 -4.30 0.41 5.14
C VAL A 24 -4.50 1.88 4.84
N VAL A 25 -3.74 2.41 3.90
CA VAL A 25 -3.89 3.79 3.46
C VAL A 25 -3.89 3.80 1.94
N VAL A 26 -4.90 4.41 1.35
CA VAL A 26 -5.03 4.51 -0.10
C VAL A 26 -5.43 5.93 -0.48
N TRP A 27 -4.71 6.51 -1.43
CA TRP A 27 -5.06 7.79 -2.04
C TRP A 27 -5.31 7.60 -3.53
N VAL A 28 -6.23 8.40 -4.07
CA VAL A 28 -6.32 8.59 -5.52
C VAL A 28 -5.41 9.76 -5.86
N VAL A 29 -4.57 9.57 -6.85
CA VAL A 29 -3.66 10.62 -7.33
C VAL A 29 -4.10 11.08 -8.71
N PRO A 30 -3.82 12.34 -9.10
CA PRO A 30 -4.29 12.88 -10.40
C PRO A 30 -3.69 12.17 -11.59
N GLN A 31 -2.50 11.61 -11.44
CA GLN A 31 -1.82 10.88 -12.50
C GLN A 31 -1.15 9.66 -11.90
N PRO A 32 -1.04 8.57 -12.65
CA PRO A 32 -0.34 7.39 -12.15
C PRO A 32 1.07 7.74 -11.70
N ILE A 33 1.48 7.13 -10.59
CA ILE A 33 2.85 7.27 -10.10
C ILE A 33 3.78 6.56 -11.07
N ALA A 34 4.94 7.13 -11.32
CA ALA A 34 5.90 6.58 -12.27
C ALA A 34 6.19 5.11 -11.94
N GLY A 35 6.02 4.25 -12.94
CA GLY A 35 6.17 2.81 -12.78
C GLY A 35 4.86 2.09 -12.52
N CYS A 36 3.76 2.80 -12.36
CA CYS A 36 2.43 2.23 -12.13
C CYS A 36 1.50 2.53 -13.29
N THR A 37 0.50 1.67 -13.49
CA THR A 37 -0.50 1.84 -14.55
C THR A 37 -1.85 2.29 -14.02
N HIS A 38 -1.94 2.56 -12.73
CA HIS A 38 -3.17 2.97 -12.06
C HIS A 38 -2.94 4.25 -11.27
N ALA A 39 -4.01 4.91 -10.88
CA ALA A 39 -3.94 6.21 -10.21
C ALA A 39 -4.15 6.11 -8.70
N TYR A 40 -3.64 5.05 -8.08
CA TYR A 40 -3.69 4.88 -6.63
C TYR A 40 -2.30 4.93 -6.03
N LYS A 41 -2.17 5.64 -4.92
CA LYS A 41 -0.99 5.58 -4.06
C LYS A 41 -1.44 4.84 -2.81
N TYR A 42 -0.77 3.75 -2.45
CA TYR A 42 -1.24 2.93 -1.34
C TYR A 42 -0.08 2.40 -0.51
N ARG A 43 -0.42 2.09 0.73
CA ARG A 43 0.46 1.37 1.64
C ARG A 43 -0.41 0.52 2.56
N LEU A 44 -0.24 -0.79 2.47
CA LEU A 44 -0.90 -1.76 3.31
C LEU A 44 0.20 -2.50 4.08
N ALA A 45 0.17 -2.44 5.39
CA ALA A 45 1.26 -2.98 6.21
C ALA A 45 0.71 -3.78 7.38
N LEU A 46 1.35 -4.91 7.66
CA LEU A 46 1.12 -5.70 8.86
C LEU A 46 2.36 -5.58 9.72
N VAL A 47 2.19 -5.12 10.95
CA VAL A 47 3.28 -4.87 11.88
C VAL A 47 3.12 -5.79 13.09
N ALA A 48 4.17 -6.54 13.39
CA ALA A 48 4.22 -7.45 14.53
C ALA A 48 5.48 -7.16 15.34
N HIS A 49 5.32 -6.93 16.63
CA HIS A 49 6.44 -6.67 17.55
C HIS A 49 7.33 -5.52 17.08
N GLY A 50 6.71 -4.46 16.56
CA GLY A 50 7.44 -3.30 16.09
C GLY A 50 8.09 -3.45 14.72
N GLU A 51 7.93 -4.60 14.07
CA GLU A 51 8.50 -4.84 12.76
C GLU A 51 7.43 -5.02 11.70
N CYS A 52 7.63 -4.41 10.54
CA CYS A 52 6.75 -4.60 9.41
C CYS A 52 7.06 -5.95 8.77
N VAL A 53 6.15 -6.91 8.92
CA VAL A 53 6.35 -8.26 8.42
C VAL A 53 5.76 -8.49 7.05
N LEU A 54 4.81 -7.65 6.64
CA LEU A 54 4.21 -7.71 5.31
C LEU A 54 3.83 -6.30 4.89
N ARG A 55 4.15 -5.93 3.67
CA ARG A 55 3.78 -4.62 3.15
C ARG A 55 3.54 -4.69 1.66
N TYR A 56 2.44 -4.09 1.23
CA TYR A 56 2.15 -3.83 -0.18
C TYR A 56 2.16 -2.33 -0.36
N ASP A 57 2.97 -1.80 -1.26
CA ASP A 57 2.98 -0.38 -1.54
C ASP A 57 3.47 -0.11 -2.96
N ASN A 58 3.39 1.16 -3.36
CA ASN A 58 3.96 1.59 -4.62
C ASN A 58 4.77 2.86 -4.41
N GLU A 59 5.85 2.96 -5.19
CA GLU A 59 6.77 4.09 -5.14
C GLU A 59 7.08 4.57 -6.54
N ALA A 60 7.34 5.87 -6.66
CA ALA A 60 7.76 6.46 -7.93
C ALA A 60 9.03 5.78 -8.42
N GLY A 61 9.01 5.30 -9.67
CA GLY A 61 10.14 4.64 -10.29
C GLY A 61 10.21 3.14 -10.04
N LYS A 62 9.69 2.66 -8.91
CA LYS A 62 9.69 1.23 -8.59
C LYS A 62 8.38 0.55 -8.96
N GLY A 63 7.27 1.30 -8.95
CA GLY A 63 5.96 0.74 -9.20
C GLY A 63 5.42 -0.01 -8.01
N ASP A 64 4.55 -0.98 -8.27
CA ASP A 64 3.90 -1.78 -7.24
C ASP A 64 4.82 -2.88 -6.77
N HIS A 65 4.92 -3.07 -5.46
CA HIS A 65 5.74 -4.15 -4.93
C HIS A 65 5.24 -4.64 -3.58
N ARG A 66 5.78 -5.78 -3.18
CA ARG A 66 5.39 -6.48 -1.96
C ARG A 66 6.64 -6.85 -1.19
N HIS A 67 6.64 -6.56 0.10
CA HIS A 67 7.68 -6.99 1.02
C HIS A 67 7.11 -8.03 1.97
N ALA A 68 7.79 -9.15 2.16
CA ALA A 68 7.42 -10.17 3.12
C ALA A 68 8.67 -10.68 3.80
N GLY A 69 8.79 -10.43 5.10
CA GLY A 69 10.01 -10.73 5.84
C GLY A 69 11.18 -9.96 5.26
N SER A 70 12.23 -10.68 4.84
CA SER A 70 13.40 -10.08 4.21
C SER A 70 13.30 -10.06 2.69
N GLY A 71 12.22 -10.60 2.10
CA GLY A 71 12.05 -10.66 0.66
C GLY A 71 11.26 -9.49 0.12
N GLU A 72 11.60 -9.09 -1.09
CA GLU A 72 10.89 -8.04 -1.79
C GLU A 72 10.74 -8.44 -3.25
N GLY A 73 9.58 -8.17 -3.83
CA GLY A 73 9.33 -8.46 -5.24
C GLY A 73 8.26 -7.55 -5.81
N LYS A 74 8.15 -7.57 -7.12
CA LYS A 74 7.13 -6.80 -7.81
C LYS A 74 5.76 -7.40 -7.53
N TYR A 75 4.78 -6.52 -7.38
CA TYR A 75 3.39 -6.92 -7.21
C TYR A 75 2.61 -6.45 -8.44
N ARG A 76 1.75 -7.30 -8.95
CA ARG A 76 0.92 -6.97 -10.09
C ARG A 76 -0.43 -6.44 -9.61
N PHE A 77 -0.58 -5.13 -9.62
CA PHE A 77 -1.83 -4.50 -9.23
C PHE A 77 -2.89 -4.70 -10.32
N SER A 78 -4.11 -4.99 -9.91
CA SER A 78 -5.25 -5.05 -10.82
C SER A 78 -6.39 -4.16 -10.33
N THR A 79 -6.99 -4.48 -9.18
CA THR A 79 -8.03 -3.68 -8.56
C THR A 79 -7.77 -3.52 -7.08
N LEU A 80 -8.41 -2.53 -6.45
CA LEU A 80 -8.31 -2.37 -5.00
C LEU A 80 -8.86 -3.57 -4.26
N ASP A 81 -9.97 -4.14 -4.74
CA ASP A 81 -10.57 -5.30 -4.08
C ASP A 81 -9.61 -6.48 -4.05
N ILE A 82 -8.92 -6.72 -5.17
CA ILE A 82 -7.95 -7.82 -5.24
C ILE A 82 -6.74 -7.50 -4.38
N LEU A 83 -6.29 -6.25 -4.37
CA LEU A 83 -5.18 -5.84 -3.50
C LEU A 83 -5.50 -6.11 -2.04
N PHE A 84 -6.70 -5.74 -1.59
CA PHE A 84 -7.11 -5.97 -0.22
C PHE A 84 -7.22 -7.46 0.09
N ALA A 85 -7.74 -8.25 -0.84
CA ALA A 85 -7.83 -9.69 -0.67
C ALA A 85 -6.45 -10.34 -0.57
N ASP A 86 -5.52 -9.88 -1.40
CA ASP A 86 -4.15 -10.41 -1.39
C ASP A 86 -3.43 -10.07 -0.08
N PHE A 87 -3.73 -8.89 0.48
CA PHE A 87 -3.12 -8.46 1.73
C PHE A 87 -3.65 -9.26 2.92
N GLU A 88 -4.91 -9.65 2.88
CA GLU A 88 -5.50 -10.46 3.93
C GLU A 88 -5.03 -11.92 3.79
#